data_95e310c1c54dfc6711ea5194831ed279
#
_entry.id   95e310c1c54dfc6711ea5194831ed279
#
_cell.length_a   1.000
_cell.length_b   1.000
_cell.length_c   1.000
_cell.angle_alpha   90.00
_cell.angle_beta   90.00
_cell.angle_gamma   90.00
#
_symmetry.space_group_name_H-M   'P 1'
#
loop_
_entity.id
_entity.type
_entity.pdbx_description
1 polymer ?
#
loop_
_entity_poly.entity_id
_entity_poly.type
_entity_poly.pdbx_seq_one_letter_code
_entity_poly.pdbx_strand_id
1 'polypeptide(L)'
;MGILSKAKIFIDDTASISVMELRTKARRLKMEHGLDLLIVDYLQLMQPSQSNRDGNRVQEVSEISRGLKALARELGVPVLALSQLSRATEMREKAEPRLSDLRESGAIEQDADVVIFLYRESDRTDDSNVKGETINFSVAKHRNGPTGRSQLWFLKDQTRFQNLVRKRDEHVEHGGDSEQVM
;
A
#
# COMPACT_ATOMS: atom_id res chain seq x y z
N MET A 1 18.76 -4.04 18.27
CA MET A 1 19.16 -4.56 16.95
C MET A 1 19.01 -6.09 16.76
N GLY A 2 18.58 -6.86 17.74
CA GLY A 2 18.70 -8.32 17.71
C GLY A 2 17.74 -9.11 16.78
N ILE A 3 16.54 -8.59 16.45
CA ILE A 3 15.55 -9.37 15.68
C ILE A 3 15.80 -9.21 14.18
N LEU A 4 15.96 -7.97 13.69
CA LEU A 4 16.15 -7.69 12.27
C LEU A 4 17.48 -8.26 11.73
N SER A 5 18.55 -8.30 12.53
CA SER A 5 19.84 -8.86 12.09
C SER A 5 19.80 -10.37 11.87
N LYS A 6 18.80 -11.06 12.41
CA LYS A 6 18.57 -12.50 12.22
C LYS A 6 17.56 -12.81 11.12
N ALA A 7 16.83 -11.80 10.65
CA ALA A 7 15.84 -11.96 9.59
C ALA A 7 16.54 -12.11 8.23
N LYS A 8 16.05 -13.02 7.39
CA LYS A 8 16.53 -13.22 6.02
C LYS A 8 15.95 -12.13 5.12
N ILE A 9 16.51 -10.93 5.20
CA ILE A 9 16.12 -9.78 4.36
C ILE A 9 17.23 -9.57 3.33
N PHE A 10 16.87 -9.64 2.06
CA PHE A 10 17.74 -9.39 0.93
C PHE A 10 17.32 -8.09 0.24
N ILE A 11 18.26 -7.20 -0.01
CA ILE A 11 18.03 -5.92 -0.65
C ILE A 11 18.77 -5.90 -1.98
N ASP A 12 18.03 -5.59 -3.05
CA ASP A 12 18.57 -5.36 -4.38
C ASP A 12 18.41 -3.88 -4.71
N ASP A 13 19.49 -3.15 -4.82
CA ASP A 13 19.56 -1.72 -5.09
C ASP A 13 19.76 -1.40 -6.58
N THR A 14 19.54 -2.38 -7.47
CA THR A 14 19.64 -2.17 -8.91
C THR A 14 18.64 -1.12 -9.38
N ALA A 15 19.14 0.00 -9.86
CA ALA A 15 18.31 1.04 -10.44
C ALA A 15 17.60 0.53 -11.71
N SER A 16 16.31 0.85 -11.83
CA SER A 16 15.53 0.62 -13.05
C SER A 16 15.54 -0.85 -13.54
N ILE A 17 15.28 -1.79 -12.62
CA ILE A 17 15.24 -3.22 -12.94
C ILE A 17 14.05 -3.56 -13.85
N SER A 18 14.27 -4.42 -14.84
CA SER A 18 13.19 -4.98 -15.66
C SER A 18 12.51 -6.18 -14.97
N VAL A 19 11.26 -6.51 -15.37
CA VAL A 19 10.56 -7.69 -14.85
C VAL A 19 11.32 -8.98 -15.13
N MET A 20 12.04 -9.06 -16.25
CA MET A 20 12.82 -10.24 -16.64
C MET A 20 14.06 -10.42 -15.73
N GLU A 21 14.76 -9.33 -15.42
CA GLU A 21 15.88 -9.36 -14.49
C GLU A 21 15.44 -9.69 -13.07
N LEU A 22 14.35 -9.05 -12.61
CA LEU A 22 13.72 -9.34 -11.31
C LEU A 22 13.35 -10.82 -11.20
N ARG A 23 12.75 -11.39 -12.25
CA ARG A 23 12.39 -12.81 -12.34
C ARG A 23 13.62 -13.72 -12.17
N THR A 24 14.71 -13.40 -12.85
CA THR A 24 15.95 -14.18 -12.79
C THR A 24 16.55 -14.16 -11.39
N LYS A 25 16.64 -12.95 -10.78
CA LYS A 25 17.16 -12.77 -9.42
C LYS A 25 16.26 -13.45 -8.37
N ALA A 26 14.93 -13.27 -8.47
CA ALA A 26 13.97 -13.84 -7.52
C ALA A 26 13.93 -15.39 -7.58
N ARG A 27 14.04 -15.98 -8.77
CA ARG A 27 14.17 -17.44 -8.94
C ARG A 27 15.44 -17.98 -8.28
N ARG A 28 16.57 -17.34 -8.51
CA ARG A 28 17.83 -17.71 -7.91
C ARG A 28 17.75 -17.62 -6.38
N LEU A 29 17.29 -16.50 -5.86
CA LEU A 29 17.13 -16.29 -4.42
C LEU A 29 16.22 -17.34 -3.79
N LYS A 30 15.10 -17.66 -4.44
CA LYS A 30 14.17 -18.68 -3.97
C LYS A 30 14.82 -20.07 -3.89
N MET A 31 15.64 -20.43 -4.87
CA MET A 31 16.35 -21.73 -4.88
C MET A 31 17.44 -21.82 -3.82
N GLU A 32 18.19 -20.73 -3.61
CA GLU A 32 19.36 -20.72 -2.72
C GLU A 32 18.97 -20.52 -1.23
N HIS A 33 17.96 -19.69 -0.97
CA HIS A 33 17.67 -19.21 0.40
C HIS A 33 16.20 -19.35 0.81
N GLY A 34 15.31 -19.66 -0.14
CA GLY A 34 13.87 -19.52 0.03
C GLY A 34 13.43 -18.07 -0.18
N LEU A 35 12.13 -17.89 -0.49
CA LEU A 35 11.53 -16.58 -0.68
C LEU A 35 10.05 -16.66 -0.32
N ASP A 36 9.63 -15.87 0.68
CA ASP A 36 8.27 -15.87 1.21
C ASP A 36 7.49 -14.62 0.80
N LEU A 37 8.16 -13.52 0.51
CA LEU A 37 7.58 -12.24 0.09
C LEU A 37 8.57 -11.51 -0.83
N LEU A 38 8.06 -10.93 -1.91
CA LEU A 38 8.80 -10.01 -2.78
C LEU A 38 8.19 -8.62 -2.68
N ILE A 39 9.01 -7.61 -2.37
CA ILE A 39 8.59 -6.20 -2.30
C ILE A 39 9.24 -5.43 -3.44
N VAL A 40 8.46 -4.62 -4.15
CA VAL A 40 8.93 -3.72 -5.22
C VAL A 40 8.65 -2.28 -4.83
N ASP A 41 9.70 -1.50 -4.60
CA ASP A 41 9.62 -0.08 -4.26
C ASP A 41 10.30 0.76 -5.35
N TYR A 42 9.55 1.32 -6.28
CA TYR A 42 8.14 1.27 -6.61
C TYR A 42 7.96 1.02 -8.11
N LEU A 43 6.75 0.73 -8.57
CA LEU A 43 6.48 0.30 -9.96
C LEU A 43 7.01 1.25 -11.01
N GLN A 44 6.93 2.55 -10.76
CA GLN A 44 7.30 3.58 -11.74
C GLN A 44 8.83 3.68 -11.98
N LEU A 45 9.65 3.04 -11.13
CA LEU A 45 11.10 2.92 -11.35
C LEU A 45 11.50 1.70 -12.19
N MET A 46 10.59 0.74 -12.37
CA MET A 46 10.87 -0.42 -13.20
C MET A 46 10.90 -0.08 -14.68
N GLN A 47 11.70 -0.83 -15.43
CA GLN A 47 11.76 -0.74 -16.89
C GLN A 47 10.82 -1.77 -17.54
N PRO A 48 10.14 -1.40 -18.65
CA PRO A 48 9.45 -2.36 -19.49
C PRO A 48 10.47 -3.29 -20.17
N SER A 49 10.03 -4.51 -20.52
CA SER A 49 10.90 -5.50 -21.18
C SER A 49 11.26 -5.07 -22.61
N GLN A 50 10.41 -4.28 -23.24
CA GLN A 50 10.66 -3.68 -24.54
C GLN A 50 10.52 -2.16 -24.44
N SER A 51 11.55 -1.45 -24.82
CA SER A 51 11.52 0.00 -24.98
C SER A 51 10.60 0.33 -26.17
N ASN A 52 9.33 0.58 -25.89
CA ASN A 52 8.43 1.13 -26.90
C ASN A 52 8.88 2.55 -27.22
N ARG A 53 9.34 2.78 -28.48
CA ARG A 53 9.79 4.09 -28.97
C ARG A 53 8.71 5.18 -28.86
N ASP A 54 7.46 4.82 -28.71
CA ASP A 54 6.32 5.74 -28.63
C ASP A 54 5.99 6.21 -27.18
N GLY A 55 6.76 5.77 -26.18
CA GLY A 55 6.74 6.35 -24.82
C GLY A 55 5.38 6.32 -24.10
N ASN A 56 4.49 5.36 -24.42
CA ASN A 56 3.19 5.27 -23.75
C ASN A 56 3.34 4.69 -22.32
N ARG A 57 3.46 5.57 -21.34
CA ARG A 57 3.62 5.21 -19.93
C ARG A 57 2.54 4.25 -19.41
N VAL A 58 1.32 4.40 -19.89
CA VAL A 58 0.19 3.52 -19.52
C VAL A 58 0.47 2.08 -19.94
N GLN A 59 1.02 1.88 -21.14
CA GLN A 59 1.35 0.55 -21.65
C GLN A 59 2.53 -0.07 -20.87
N GLU A 60 3.55 0.72 -20.58
CA GLU A 60 4.71 0.28 -19.78
C GLU A 60 4.29 -0.24 -18.40
N VAL A 61 3.52 0.55 -17.68
CA VAL A 61 3.04 0.16 -16.34
C VAL A 61 2.10 -1.05 -16.43
N SER A 62 1.30 -1.16 -17.48
CA SER A 62 0.45 -2.33 -17.73
C SER A 62 1.24 -3.61 -18.01
N GLU A 63 2.37 -3.50 -18.73
CA GLU A 63 3.28 -4.62 -18.96
C GLU A 63 3.94 -5.06 -17.67
N ILE A 64 4.46 -4.11 -16.88
CA ILE A 64 5.09 -4.37 -15.60
C ILE A 64 4.11 -5.06 -14.65
N SER A 65 2.88 -4.54 -14.51
CA SER A 65 1.84 -5.09 -13.65
C SER A 65 1.54 -6.55 -13.99
N ARG A 66 1.27 -6.84 -15.26
CA ARG A 66 1.04 -8.21 -15.74
C ARG A 66 2.24 -9.12 -15.52
N GLY A 67 3.45 -8.60 -15.73
CA GLY A 67 4.68 -9.34 -15.50
C GLY A 67 4.89 -9.71 -14.03
N LEU A 68 4.62 -8.78 -13.11
CA LEU A 68 4.69 -9.05 -11.66
C LEU A 68 3.62 -10.05 -11.22
N LYS A 69 2.40 -9.97 -11.78
CA LYS A 69 1.35 -10.96 -11.50
C LYS A 69 1.75 -12.36 -11.98
N ALA A 70 2.35 -12.46 -13.17
CA ALA A 70 2.87 -13.72 -13.69
C ALA A 70 4.00 -14.27 -12.81
N LEU A 71 4.91 -13.41 -12.37
CA LEU A 71 6.02 -13.77 -11.48
C LEU A 71 5.52 -14.28 -10.13
N ALA A 72 4.55 -13.61 -9.52
CA ALA A 72 3.94 -14.05 -8.26
C ALA A 72 3.37 -15.48 -8.36
N ARG A 73 2.65 -15.76 -9.45
CA ARG A 73 2.08 -17.11 -9.71
C ARG A 73 3.16 -18.15 -9.97
N GLU A 74 4.16 -17.81 -10.78
CA GLU A 74 5.26 -18.72 -11.13
C GLU A 74 6.06 -19.12 -9.89
N LEU A 75 6.36 -18.15 -9.05
CA LEU A 75 7.13 -18.40 -7.83
C LEU A 75 6.26 -18.94 -6.68
N GLY A 76 4.93 -18.83 -6.76
CA GLY A 76 4.06 -19.12 -5.61
C GLY A 76 4.37 -18.23 -4.40
N VAL A 77 4.74 -16.95 -4.65
CA VAL A 77 5.15 -15.98 -3.63
C VAL A 77 4.33 -14.71 -3.79
N PRO A 78 3.78 -14.14 -2.72
CA PRO A 78 3.11 -12.86 -2.80
C PRO A 78 4.09 -11.75 -3.22
N VAL A 79 3.61 -10.85 -4.09
CA VAL A 79 4.34 -9.67 -4.51
C VAL A 79 3.60 -8.44 -4.00
N LEU A 80 4.28 -7.65 -3.16
CA LEU A 80 3.83 -6.34 -2.70
C LEU A 80 4.50 -5.27 -3.56
N ALA A 81 3.74 -4.64 -4.44
CA ALA A 81 4.24 -3.56 -5.28
C ALA A 81 3.71 -2.21 -4.79
N LEU A 82 4.62 -1.28 -4.51
CA LEU A 82 4.30 0.09 -4.20
C LEU A 82 4.02 0.85 -5.50
N SER A 83 3.03 1.73 -5.48
CA SER A 83 2.69 2.57 -6.63
C SER A 83 2.33 3.97 -6.18
N GLN A 84 2.88 4.95 -6.86
CA GLN A 84 2.50 6.35 -6.65
C GLN A 84 1.14 6.62 -7.30
N LEU A 85 0.29 7.37 -6.60
CA LEU A 85 -0.99 7.84 -7.15
C LEU A 85 -0.78 9.01 -8.10
N SER A 86 -1.74 9.21 -9.00
CA SER A 86 -1.78 10.39 -9.87
C SER A 86 -1.93 11.66 -9.03
N ARG A 87 -1.21 12.72 -9.38
CA ARG A 87 -1.33 14.05 -8.74
C ARG A 87 -2.73 14.65 -8.83
N ALA A 88 -3.57 14.19 -9.75
CA ALA A 88 -4.96 14.61 -9.85
C ALA A 88 -5.78 14.26 -8.59
N THR A 89 -5.30 13.34 -7.75
CA THR A 89 -5.92 12.99 -6.47
C THR A 89 -5.77 14.12 -5.45
N GLU A 90 -4.65 14.84 -5.47
CA GLU A 90 -4.34 15.95 -4.55
C GLU A 90 -5.20 17.20 -4.83
N MET A 91 -5.73 17.33 -6.06
CA MET A 91 -6.53 18.49 -6.48
C MET A 91 -8.02 18.38 -6.11
N ARG A 92 -8.44 17.31 -5.45
CA ARG A 92 -9.83 17.12 -5.04
C ARG A 92 -10.06 17.65 -3.63
N GLU A 93 -11.23 18.25 -3.40
CA GLU A 93 -11.67 18.70 -2.06
C GLU A 93 -11.67 17.55 -1.03
N LYS A 94 -11.95 16.33 -1.46
CA LYS A 94 -11.78 15.11 -0.65
C LYS A 94 -10.67 14.28 -1.25
N ALA A 95 -9.52 14.31 -0.62
CA ALA A 95 -8.31 13.61 -1.04
C ALA A 95 -8.39 12.07 -0.91
N GLU A 96 -9.60 11.50 -0.85
CA GLU A 96 -9.76 10.04 -0.81
C GLU A 96 -9.41 9.42 -2.17
N PRO A 97 -8.37 8.57 -2.23
CA PRO A 97 -7.99 7.88 -3.46
C PRO A 97 -9.06 6.87 -3.91
N ARG A 98 -9.20 6.74 -5.23
CA ARG A 98 -10.09 5.76 -5.88
C ARG A 98 -9.27 4.86 -6.79
N LEU A 99 -9.81 3.69 -7.14
CA LEU A 99 -9.18 2.79 -8.11
C LEU A 99 -8.90 3.48 -9.45
N SER A 100 -9.76 4.41 -9.87
CA SER A 100 -9.54 5.25 -11.06
C SER A 100 -8.32 6.17 -10.98
N ASP A 101 -7.78 6.42 -9.80
CA ASP A 101 -6.58 7.26 -9.60
C ASP A 101 -5.28 6.48 -9.87
N LEU A 102 -5.39 5.16 -9.98
CA LEU A 102 -4.40 4.29 -10.60
C LEU A 102 -4.40 4.40 -12.13
N ARG A 103 -4.91 5.50 -12.68
CA ARG A 103 -5.35 5.71 -14.06
C ARG A 103 -4.27 5.62 -15.14
N GLU A 104 -3.01 5.80 -14.77
CA GLU A 104 -1.90 5.49 -15.69
C GLU A 104 -1.71 3.98 -15.86
N SER A 105 -2.57 3.18 -15.22
CA SER A 105 -2.49 1.73 -15.23
C SER A 105 -3.81 1.08 -14.81
N GLY A 106 -4.86 1.23 -15.62
CA GLY A 106 -6.08 0.40 -15.46
C GLY A 106 -5.77 -1.10 -15.35
N ALA A 107 -4.60 -1.51 -15.82
CA ALA A 107 -4.08 -2.85 -15.64
C ALA A 107 -3.74 -3.18 -14.17
N ILE A 108 -3.18 -2.25 -13.38
CA ILE A 108 -2.91 -2.51 -11.95
C ILE A 108 -4.21 -2.88 -11.23
N GLU A 109 -5.29 -2.11 -11.50
CA GLU A 109 -6.60 -2.42 -10.92
C GLU A 109 -7.07 -3.83 -11.30
N GLN A 110 -6.87 -4.26 -12.54
CA GLN A 110 -7.30 -5.58 -13.00
C GLN A 110 -6.42 -6.71 -12.46
N ASP A 111 -5.10 -6.53 -12.47
CA ASP A 111 -4.11 -7.55 -12.15
C ASP A 111 -3.97 -7.79 -10.64
N ALA A 112 -4.07 -6.73 -9.82
CA ALA A 112 -3.92 -6.84 -8.37
C ALA A 112 -5.09 -7.63 -7.75
N ASP A 113 -4.77 -8.53 -6.81
CA ASP A 113 -5.77 -9.23 -6.00
C ASP A 113 -6.26 -8.35 -4.85
N VAL A 114 -5.37 -7.51 -4.32
CA VAL A 114 -5.64 -6.55 -3.24
C VAL A 114 -5.07 -5.20 -3.65
N VAL A 115 -5.83 -4.14 -3.43
CA VAL A 115 -5.38 -2.75 -3.56
C VAL A 115 -5.62 -2.04 -2.24
N ILE A 116 -4.57 -1.44 -1.72
CA ILE A 116 -4.57 -0.70 -0.47
C ILE A 116 -4.15 0.73 -0.75
N PHE A 117 -4.93 1.70 -0.27
CA PHE A 117 -4.55 3.11 -0.28
C PHE A 117 -4.14 3.57 1.11
N LEU A 118 -3.06 4.34 1.16
CA LEU A 118 -2.63 5.11 2.32
C LEU A 118 -2.73 6.60 1.97
N TYR A 119 -3.50 7.36 2.74
CA TYR A 119 -3.71 8.78 2.45
C TYR A 119 -4.04 9.59 3.71
N ARG A 120 -3.83 10.90 3.63
CA ARG A 120 -4.22 11.87 4.64
C ARG A 120 -5.55 12.53 4.25
N GLU A 121 -6.34 12.91 5.23
CA GLU A 121 -7.43 13.87 5.00
C GLU A 121 -6.86 15.28 4.90
N SER A 122 -7.29 16.02 3.87
CA SER A 122 -6.76 17.36 3.55
C SER A 122 -7.13 18.45 4.58
N ASP A 123 -8.10 18.21 5.44
CA ASP A 123 -8.69 19.23 6.33
C ASP A 123 -7.99 19.42 7.67
N ARG A 124 -6.83 18.79 7.90
CA ARG A 124 -6.11 19.04 9.13
C ARG A 124 -5.05 20.11 8.92
N THR A 125 -5.28 21.26 9.57
CA THR A 125 -4.27 22.28 9.81
C THR A 125 -2.96 21.60 10.21
N ASP A 126 -1.91 21.93 9.49
CA ASP A 126 -0.54 21.49 9.75
C ASP A 126 -0.09 22.15 11.06
N ASP A 127 -0.62 21.63 12.17
CA ASP A 127 -0.22 22.08 13.51
C ASP A 127 1.17 21.50 13.74
N SER A 128 2.18 22.33 13.50
CA SER A 128 3.61 21.98 13.59
C SER A 128 4.03 21.45 14.97
N ASN A 129 3.17 21.58 15.98
CA ASN A 129 3.38 21.06 17.32
C ASN A 129 2.90 19.61 17.52
N VAL A 130 2.18 19.02 16.56
CA VAL A 130 1.66 17.66 16.70
C VAL A 130 2.70 16.64 16.20
N LYS A 131 3.21 15.82 17.11
CA LYS A 131 4.25 14.80 16.84
C LYS A 131 3.83 13.67 15.89
N GLY A 132 2.59 13.65 15.43
CA GLY A 132 2.09 12.62 14.56
C GLY A 132 0.83 13.04 13.80
N GLU A 133 0.38 12.20 12.90
CA GLU A 133 -0.80 12.44 12.07
C GLU A 133 -1.62 11.17 11.85
N THR A 134 -2.91 11.33 11.58
CA THR A 134 -3.78 10.21 11.21
C THR A 134 -3.60 9.89 9.74
N ILE A 135 -3.27 8.64 9.44
CA ILE A 135 -3.23 8.10 8.09
C ILE A 135 -4.43 7.18 7.90
N ASN A 136 -5.21 7.43 6.87
CA ASN A 136 -6.27 6.53 6.47
C ASN A 136 -5.68 5.34 5.70
N PHE A 137 -6.15 4.16 6.06
CA PHE A 137 -5.82 2.89 5.41
C PHE A 137 -7.11 2.34 4.81
N SER A 138 -7.16 2.20 3.49
CA SER A 138 -8.34 1.73 2.78
C SER A 138 -8.00 0.52 1.91
N VAL A 139 -8.61 -0.63 2.20
CA VAL A 139 -8.62 -1.78 1.30
C VAL A 139 -9.70 -1.53 0.25
N ALA A 140 -9.31 -0.93 -0.88
CA ALA A 140 -10.23 -0.52 -1.94
C ALA A 140 -10.64 -1.67 -2.87
N LYS A 141 -9.79 -2.69 -2.97
CA LYS A 141 -10.07 -3.92 -3.70
C LYS A 141 -9.56 -5.11 -2.92
N HIS A 142 -10.36 -6.17 -2.86
CA HIS A 142 -9.96 -7.48 -2.34
C HIS A 142 -10.70 -8.58 -3.11
N ARG A 143 -9.99 -9.37 -3.94
CA ARG A 143 -10.61 -10.35 -4.83
C ARG A 143 -11.35 -11.46 -4.09
N ASN A 144 -10.80 -11.91 -2.96
CA ASN A 144 -11.30 -13.06 -2.21
C ASN A 144 -11.73 -12.71 -0.78
N GLY A 145 -11.96 -11.43 -0.48
CA GLY A 145 -12.34 -10.98 0.85
C GLY A 145 -13.04 -9.63 0.85
N PRO A 146 -13.44 -9.14 2.02
CA PRO A 146 -14.10 -7.86 2.15
C PRO A 146 -13.15 -6.69 1.91
N THR A 147 -13.69 -5.59 1.43
CA THR A 147 -13.05 -4.28 1.45
C THR A 147 -13.33 -3.60 2.78
N GLY A 148 -12.56 -2.57 3.13
CA GLY A 148 -12.76 -1.88 4.40
C GLY A 148 -11.79 -0.74 4.61
N ARG A 149 -12.00 0.00 5.70
CA ARG A 149 -11.21 1.17 6.07
C ARG A 149 -10.80 1.09 7.52
N SER A 150 -9.61 1.61 7.81
CA SER A 150 -9.09 1.78 9.15
C SER A 150 -8.24 3.02 9.20
N GLN A 151 -7.84 3.41 10.40
CA GLN A 151 -6.97 4.55 10.62
C GLN A 151 -5.76 4.13 11.45
N LEU A 152 -4.62 4.69 11.12
CA LEU A 152 -3.37 4.49 11.82
C LEU A 152 -2.85 5.85 12.29
N TRP A 153 -2.13 5.86 13.38
CA TRP A 153 -1.39 7.02 13.85
C TRP A 153 0.06 6.93 13.36
N PHE A 154 0.53 7.93 12.63
CA PHE A 154 1.89 8.01 12.12
C PHE A 154 2.72 9.00 12.94
N LEU A 155 3.73 8.52 13.63
CA LEU A 155 4.71 9.34 14.35
C LEU A 155 5.79 9.81 13.38
N LYS A 156 5.80 11.10 13.05
CA LYS A 156 6.71 11.70 12.06
C LYS A 156 8.18 11.54 12.47
N ASP A 157 8.50 11.84 13.72
CA ASP A 157 9.87 11.81 14.25
C ASP A 157 10.50 10.42 14.28
N GLN A 158 9.68 9.37 14.28
CA GLN A 158 10.13 7.98 14.39
C GLN A 158 9.84 7.19 13.11
N THR A 159 9.18 7.78 12.11
CA THR A 159 8.70 7.10 10.91
C THR A 159 7.94 5.80 11.26
N ARG A 160 7.07 5.88 12.27
CA ARG A 160 6.45 4.72 12.90
C ARG A 160 4.93 4.81 12.87
N PHE A 161 4.29 3.73 12.45
CA PHE A 161 2.85 3.55 12.55
C PHE A 161 2.46 2.91 13.89
N GLN A 162 1.35 3.38 14.44
CA GLN A 162 0.73 2.84 15.66
C GLN A 162 -0.77 2.66 15.41
N ASN A 163 -1.38 1.74 16.16
CA ASN A 163 -2.82 1.60 16.16
C ASN A 163 -3.47 2.83 16.80
N LEU A 164 -4.51 3.35 16.19
CA LEU A 164 -5.37 4.36 16.80
C LEU A 164 -6.22 3.69 17.87
N VAL A 165 -5.95 3.99 19.12
CA VAL A 165 -6.79 3.55 20.24
C VAL A 165 -8.03 4.46 20.23
N ARG A 166 -9.16 3.98 19.70
CA ARG A 166 -10.45 4.64 19.93
C ARG A 166 -10.77 4.50 21.42
N LYS A 167 -10.88 5.60 22.14
CA LYS A 167 -11.56 5.59 23.44
C LYS A 167 -12.98 5.07 23.18
N ARG A 168 -13.34 3.94 23.78
CA ARG A 168 -14.75 3.56 23.88
C ARG A 168 -15.43 4.70 24.61
N ASP A 169 -16.39 5.33 23.97
CA ASP A 169 -17.33 6.21 24.65
C ASP A 169 -18.05 5.33 25.69
N GLU A 170 -17.71 5.52 26.96
CA GLU A 170 -18.48 4.97 28.07
C GLU A 170 -19.82 5.70 28.03
N HIS A 171 -20.81 5.07 27.40
CA HIS A 171 -22.21 5.45 27.66
C HIS A 171 -22.49 5.18 29.15
N VAL A 172 -22.38 6.23 29.94
CA VAL A 172 -22.94 6.26 31.28
C VAL A 172 -24.45 6.27 31.09
N GLU A 173 -25.08 5.09 31.20
CA GLU A 173 -26.51 4.99 31.44
C GLU A 173 -26.79 5.63 32.80
N HIS A 174 -27.26 6.88 32.78
CA HIS A 174 -27.94 7.46 33.89
C HIS A 174 -29.29 6.78 34.03
N GLY A 175 -29.35 5.75 34.84
CA GLY A 175 -30.59 5.21 35.37
C GLY A 175 -31.30 6.29 36.15
N GLY A 176 -32.33 6.87 35.54
CA GLY A 176 -33.27 7.73 36.23
C GLY A 176 -34.22 6.89 37.06
N ASP A 177 -33.94 6.79 38.37
CA ASP A 177 -34.93 6.39 39.37
C ASP A 177 -36.02 7.46 39.40
N SER A 178 -37.18 7.15 38.86
CA SER A 178 -38.41 7.85 39.12
C SER A 178 -39.19 7.12 40.20
N GLU A 179 -38.92 7.52 41.43
CA GLU A 179 -39.85 7.30 42.57
C GLU A 179 -41.19 7.97 42.25
N GLN A 180 -42.21 7.16 42.08
CA GLN A 180 -43.61 7.60 42.22
C GLN A 180 -44.01 7.36 43.64
N VAL A 181 -44.25 8.44 44.36
CA VAL A 181 -44.98 8.46 45.62
C VAL A 181 -46.38 8.95 45.30
N MET A 182 -47.37 8.16 45.74
CA MET A 182 -48.82 8.38 45.85
C MET A 182 -49.63 8.48 44.59
#